data_f937353a83afa57865af028ba6eaf776
#
_entry.id   f937353a83afa57865af028ba6eaf776
#
_cell.length_a   1.000
_cell.length_b   1.000
_cell.length_c   1.000
_cell.angle_alpha   90.00
_cell.angle_beta   90.00
_cell.angle_gamma   90.00
#
_symmetry.space_group_name_H-M   'P 1'
#
loop_
_entity.id
_entity.type
_entity.pdbx_description
1 polymer ?
#
loop_
_entity_poly.entity_id
_entity_poly.type
_entity_poly.pdbx_seq_one_letter_code
_entity_poly.pdbx_strand_id
1 'polypeptide(L)'
;MNNHRITGAGLALKPTPIAANTFDTTWQADLALPAPDQLQFVEIAAEQWLGLGGIWGQRLQEATERWPSVCLSSSLSLGGPGRLDMQVVKQLGAFMHKHQMTMLSEALGWSDDDTPLFTCLPIPATQDALQWTADRITQVQDALGLPVGIRNVSHHAVPPMSAMNEAEFIHELVKKTGCNVHLDITALAENSHRFGFDALAFLKALPMKRVNYVRLGGADSASADAPLNSVAWRLLPAVLSHVHPAVPVCVDDLAQLKRWSDGAMKTPTKALVC
;
A
#
# COMPACT_ATOMS: atom_id res chain seq x y z
N MET A 1 -20.69 -6.04 -15.18
CA MET A 1 -19.70 -5.53 -14.22
C MET A 1 -18.43 -5.24 -15.02
N ASN A 2 -18.10 -3.98 -15.21
CA ASN A 2 -16.86 -3.60 -15.89
C ASN A 2 -15.70 -3.92 -14.96
N ASN A 3 -15.04 -5.02 -15.22
CA ASN A 3 -13.87 -5.46 -14.47
C ASN A 3 -12.66 -4.61 -14.93
N HIS A 4 -12.63 -3.33 -14.55
CA HIS A 4 -11.50 -2.45 -14.87
C HIS A 4 -10.27 -2.94 -14.10
N ARG A 5 -9.41 -3.64 -14.81
CA ARG A 5 -8.11 -4.06 -14.27
C ARG A 5 -7.31 -2.80 -13.93
N ILE A 6 -6.93 -2.64 -12.67
CA ILE A 6 -6.09 -1.54 -12.21
C ILE A 6 -4.70 -1.70 -12.81
N THR A 7 -4.22 -0.70 -13.55
CA THR A 7 -2.92 -0.68 -14.21
C THR A 7 -2.39 0.74 -14.29
N GLY A 8 -1.12 0.91 -14.60
CA GLY A 8 -0.51 2.21 -14.87
C GLY A 8 -0.17 3.00 -13.60
N ALA A 9 -0.22 4.32 -13.70
CA ALA A 9 0.13 5.23 -12.61
C ALA A 9 -1.10 5.67 -11.81
N GLY A 10 -0.99 5.65 -10.49
CA GLY A 10 -2.02 6.06 -9.55
C GLY A 10 -1.54 7.07 -8.54
N LEU A 11 -2.49 7.72 -7.88
CA LEU A 11 -2.26 8.74 -6.85
C LEU A 11 -2.97 8.38 -5.56
N ALA A 12 -2.28 8.52 -4.43
CA ALA A 12 -2.88 8.42 -3.10
C ALA A 12 -3.75 9.65 -2.81
N LEU A 13 -5.06 9.45 -2.63
CA LEU A 13 -5.99 10.51 -2.25
C LEU A 13 -6.03 10.66 -0.73
N LYS A 14 -5.72 11.85 -0.25
CA LYS A 14 -5.78 12.21 1.17
C LYS A 14 -6.88 13.27 1.37
N PRO A 15 -7.73 13.16 2.41
CA PRO A 15 -8.59 14.28 2.78
C PRO A 15 -7.69 15.42 3.26
N THR A 16 -7.69 16.54 2.56
CA THR A 16 -6.93 17.73 2.97
C THR A 16 -7.72 18.44 4.06
N PRO A 17 -7.14 18.74 5.24
CA PRO A 17 -7.80 19.58 6.22
C PRO A 17 -8.16 20.92 5.58
N ILE A 18 -9.44 21.28 5.60
CA ILE A 18 -9.86 22.63 5.21
C ILE A 18 -9.25 23.56 6.24
N ALA A 19 -8.38 24.48 5.80
CA ALA A 19 -8.00 25.62 6.63
C ALA A 19 -9.31 26.28 7.12
N ALA A 20 -9.44 26.45 8.42
CA ALA A 20 -10.71 26.61 9.14
C ALA A 20 -11.60 27.81 8.73
N ASN A 21 -11.28 28.58 7.69
CA ASN A 21 -11.96 29.82 7.36
C ASN A 21 -12.29 30.06 5.88
N THR A 22 -12.15 29.08 4.99
CA THR A 22 -12.58 29.29 3.60
C THR A 22 -13.60 28.20 3.20
N PHE A 23 -14.87 28.57 3.17
CA PHE A 23 -15.93 27.89 2.42
C PHE A 23 -15.68 28.06 0.92
N ASP A 24 -14.51 27.67 0.45
CA ASP A 24 -14.21 27.78 -0.96
C ASP A 24 -14.47 26.44 -1.66
N THR A 25 -15.32 26.52 -2.67
CA THR A 25 -15.74 25.41 -3.53
C THR A 25 -14.63 24.93 -4.49
N THR A 26 -13.41 25.39 -4.31
CA THR A 26 -12.26 25.13 -5.20
C THR A 26 -11.38 23.96 -4.79
N TRP A 27 -11.95 22.91 -4.17
CA TRP A 27 -11.17 21.71 -3.93
C TRP A 27 -10.56 21.10 -5.21
N GLN A 28 -11.14 21.42 -6.38
CA GLN A 28 -10.55 21.11 -7.69
C GLN A 28 -9.23 21.85 -7.95
N ALA A 29 -8.98 22.97 -7.28
CA ALA A 29 -7.74 23.73 -7.41
C ALA A 29 -6.64 23.25 -6.46
N ASP A 30 -7.01 22.79 -5.25
CA ASP A 30 -6.06 22.26 -4.27
C ASP A 30 -5.72 20.78 -4.49
N LEU A 31 -6.64 20.01 -5.07
CA LEU A 31 -6.36 18.75 -5.75
C LEU A 31 -6.39 19.06 -7.26
N ALA A 32 -5.35 19.68 -7.77
CA ALA A 32 -5.10 19.69 -9.22
C ALA A 32 -4.84 18.24 -9.65
N LEU A 33 -5.92 17.43 -9.66
CA LEU A 33 -5.86 16.07 -10.17
C LEU A 33 -5.36 16.16 -11.61
N PRO A 34 -4.34 15.38 -11.97
CA PRO A 34 -3.81 15.40 -13.32
C PRO A 34 -4.89 15.11 -14.32
N ALA A 35 -4.65 15.48 -15.56
CA ALA A 35 -5.55 15.13 -16.65
C ALA A 35 -5.83 13.61 -16.64
N PRO A 36 -7.04 13.16 -16.99
CA PRO A 36 -7.42 11.75 -16.92
C PRO A 36 -6.50 10.78 -17.66
N ASP A 37 -5.75 11.28 -18.63
CA ASP A 37 -4.73 10.53 -19.38
C ASP A 37 -3.44 10.25 -18.58
N GLN A 38 -3.19 11.01 -17.52
CA GLN A 38 -2.02 10.86 -16.66
C GLN A 38 -2.30 10.02 -15.40
N LEU A 39 -3.55 9.94 -14.97
CA LEU A 39 -3.98 9.21 -13.79
C LEU A 39 -4.91 8.05 -14.18
N GLN A 40 -4.49 6.82 -13.93
CA GLN A 40 -5.27 5.63 -14.29
C GLN A 40 -6.05 5.06 -13.11
N PHE A 41 -5.66 5.35 -11.86
CA PHE A 41 -6.37 4.90 -10.66
C PHE A 41 -6.04 5.79 -9.45
N VAL A 42 -6.80 5.62 -8.38
CA VAL A 42 -6.56 6.27 -7.09
C VAL A 42 -6.40 5.25 -5.97
N GLU A 43 -5.58 5.57 -4.97
CA GLU A 43 -5.45 4.83 -3.72
C GLU A 43 -6.19 5.59 -2.61
N ILE A 44 -6.97 4.89 -1.81
CA ILE A 44 -7.83 5.46 -0.77
C ILE A 44 -7.58 4.75 0.54
N ALA A 45 -7.01 5.46 1.51
CA ALA A 45 -6.81 4.95 2.87
C ALA A 45 -8.15 4.89 3.60
N ALA A 46 -8.70 3.69 3.78
CA ALA A 46 -10.05 3.49 4.30
C ALA A 46 -10.29 4.20 5.63
N GLU A 47 -9.32 4.17 6.54
CA GLU A 47 -9.40 4.79 7.87
C GLU A 47 -9.64 6.30 7.83
N GLN A 48 -9.18 6.95 6.77
CA GLN A 48 -9.32 8.40 6.58
C GLN A 48 -10.69 8.79 6.01
N TRP A 49 -11.41 7.84 5.42
CA TRP A 49 -12.66 8.10 4.69
C TRP A 49 -13.87 7.39 5.27
N LEU A 50 -13.66 6.32 6.06
CA LEU A 50 -14.74 5.60 6.73
C LEU A 50 -15.49 6.53 7.69
N GLY A 51 -16.83 6.55 7.55
CA GLY A 51 -17.69 7.39 8.36
C GLY A 51 -17.77 8.86 7.96
N LEU A 52 -16.97 9.30 6.96
CA LEU A 52 -17.11 10.66 6.44
C LEU A 52 -18.35 10.78 5.56
N GLY A 53 -19.21 11.75 5.93
CA GLY A 53 -20.40 12.12 5.18
C GLY A 53 -20.29 13.52 4.55
N GLY A 54 -21.44 14.08 4.13
CA GLY A 54 -21.49 15.41 3.57
C GLY A 54 -20.61 15.60 2.34
N ILE A 55 -19.92 16.74 2.27
CA ILE A 55 -19.10 17.09 1.10
C ILE A 55 -17.93 16.11 0.88
N TRP A 56 -17.34 15.57 1.94
CA TRP A 56 -16.24 14.61 1.83
C TRP A 56 -16.71 13.27 1.25
N GLY A 57 -17.87 12.76 1.71
CA GLY A 57 -18.46 11.56 1.13
C GLY A 57 -18.84 11.72 -0.34
N GLN A 58 -19.34 12.89 -0.74
CA GLN A 58 -19.63 13.21 -2.15
C GLN A 58 -18.36 13.22 -3.00
N ARG A 59 -17.30 13.86 -2.51
CA ARG A 59 -16.00 13.92 -3.20
C ARG A 59 -15.34 12.55 -3.38
N LEU A 60 -15.41 11.71 -2.35
CA LEU A 60 -14.94 10.35 -2.46
C LEU A 60 -15.72 9.59 -3.53
N GLN A 61 -17.05 9.76 -3.53
CA GLN A 61 -17.92 9.14 -4.53
C GLN A 61 -17.55 9.59 -5.95
N GLU A 62 -17.41 10.89 -6.19
CA GLU A 62 -16.99 11.46 -7.47
C GLU A 62 -15.64 10.91 -7.95
N ALA A 63 -14.67 10.79 -7.03
CA ALA A 63 -13.35 10.24 -7.36
C ALA A 63 -13.43 8.75 -7.73
N THR A 64 -14.18 7.95 -6.97
CA THR A 64 -14.30 6.50 -7.20
C THR A 64 -15.19 6.15 -8.39
N GLU A 65 -16.10 7.03 -8.79
CA GLU A 65 -16.86 6.92 -10.04
C GLU A 65 -15.99 7.25 -11.28
N ARG A 66 -15.01 8.13 -11.11
CA ARG A 66 -14.14 8.59 -12.19
C ARG A 66 -12.94 7.66 -12.43
N TRP A 67 -12.36 7.12 -11.38
CA TRP A 67 -11.16 6.27 -11.45
C TRP A 67 -11.35 4.95 -10.71
N PRO A 68 -10.84 3.85 -11.26
CA PRO A 68 -10.65 2.62 -10.49
C PRO A 68 -9.90 2.91 -9.20
N SER A 69 -10.27 2.23 -8.11
CA SER A 69 -9.74 2.58 -6.79
C SER A 69 -9.18 1.36 -6.06
N VAL A 70 -8.05 1.57 -5.37
CA VAL A 70 -7.42 0.61 -4.46
C VAL A 70 -7.77 1.02 -3.03
N CYS A 71 -8.27 0.08 -2.24
CA CYS A 71 -8.45 0.27 -0.82
C CYS A 71 -7.13 0.03 -0.08
N LEU A 72 -6.59 1.05 0.56
CA LEU A 72 -5.47 0.94 1.48
C LEU A 72 -6.02 0.82 2.90
N SER A 73 -5.49 -0.12 3.69
CA SER A 73 -5.85 -0.27 5.09
C SER A 73 -4.64 -0.68 5.95
N SER A 74 -4.76 -0.40 7.23
CA SER A 74 -3.88 -0.86 8.30
C SER A 74 -4.69 -1.25 9.55
N SER A 75 -6.00 -1.40 9.41
CA SER A 75 -6.93 -1.59 10.53
C SER A 75 -7.19 -3.04 10.89
N LEU A 76 -6.76 -4.01 10.06
CA LEU A 76 -6.99 -5.43 10.35
C LEU A 76 -5.99 -6.01 11.35
N SER A 77 -4.87 -5.31 11.60
CA SER A 77 -3.86 -5.74 12.58
C SER A 77 -3.47 -7.21 12.44
N LEU A 78 -3.12 -7.63 11.22
CA LEU A 78 -2.93 -9.05 10.84
C LEU A 78 -1.94 -9.80 11.75
N GLY A 79 -0.98 -9.11 12.34
CA GLY A 79 0.00 -9.66 13.27
C GLY A 79 -0.31 -9.45 14.75
N GLY A 80 -1.41 -8.78 15.08
CA GLY A 80 -1.77 -8.45 16.46
C GLY A 80 -2.13 -9.70 17.29
N PRO A 81 -2.01 -9.64 18.63
CA PRO A 81 -2.27 -10.79 19.52
C PRO A 81 -3.78 -11.04 19.71
N GLY A 82 -4.62 -10.01 19.57
CA GLY A 82 -6.06 -10.10 19.71
C GLY A 82 -6.73 -10.93 18.61
N ARG A 83 -8.03 -11.19 18.74
CA ARG A 83 -8.81 -11.81 17.65
C ARG A 83 -9.00 -10.83 16.51
N LEU A 84 -9.08 -11.35 15.28
CA LEU A 84 -9.46 -10.55 14.12
C LEU A 84 -10.86 -9.95 14.35
N ASP A 85 -10.98 -8.62 14.27
CA ASP A 85 -12.27 -7.96 14.38
C ASP A 85 -13.05 -8.10 13.06
N MET A 86 -13.98 -9.05 13.04
CA MET A 86 -14.84 -9.30 11.89
C MET A 86 -15.83 -8.16 11.61
N GLN A 87 -16.03 -7.23 12.53
CA GLN A 87 -16.83 -6.04 12.28
C GLN A 87 -16.04 -5.05 11.40
N VAL A 88 -14.74 -4.87 11.68
CA VAL A 88 -13.83 -4.08 10.83
C VAL A 88 -13.74 -4.69 9.43
N VAL A 89 -13.58 -6.02 9.32
CA VAL A 89 -13.59 -6.71 8.01
C VAL A 89 -14.87 -6.43 7.23
N LYS A 90 -16.04 -6.50 7.88
CA LYS A 90 -17.33 -6.21 7.25
C LYS A 90 -17.46 -4.73 6.84
N GLN A 91 -16.97 -3.81 7.66
CA GLN A 91 -16.98 -2.37 7.34
C GLN A 91 -16.10 -2.06 6.12
N LEU A 92 -14.90 -2.63 6.07
CA LEU A 92 -14.03 -2.54 4.89
C LEU A 92 -14.68 -3.15 3.65
N GLY A 93 -15.28 -4.33 3.77
CA GLY A 93 -16.01 -4.96 2.67
C GLY A 93 -17.17 -4.10 2.15
N ALA A 94 -17.96 -3.52 3.04
CA ALA A 94 -19.06 -2.63 2.68
C ALA A 94 -18.54 -1.34 2.00
N PHE A 95 -17.45 -0.77 2.51
CA PHE A 95 -16.79 0.39 1.92
C PHE A 95 -16.26 0.09 0.52
N MET A 96 -15.55 -1.02 0.36
CA MET A 96 -15.03 -1.45 -0.94
C MET A 96 -16.16 -1.72 -1.94
N HIS A 97 -17.23 -2.39 -1.51
CA HIS A 97 -18.40 -2.64 -2.36
C HIS A 97 -19.08 -1.34 -2.80
N LYS A 98 -19.31 -0.41 -1.87
CA LYS A 98 -19.93 0.90 -2.16
C LYS A 98 -19.14 1.67 -3.22
N HIS A 99 -17.81 1.64 -3.14
CA HIS A 99 -16.90 2.38 -4.03
C HIS A 99 -16.32 1.52 -5.16
N GLN A 100 -16.88 0.31 -5.40
CA GLN A 100 -16.50 -0.62 -6.46
C GLN A 100 -15.00 -0.97 -6.48
N MET A 101 -14.37 -0.99 -5.31
CA MET A 101 -12.96 -1.35 -5.16
C MET A 101 -12.76 -2.86 -5.26
N THR A 102 -11.79 -3.30 -6.04
CA THR A 102 -11.51 -4.73 -6.28
C THR A 102 -10.19 -5.20 -5.71
N MET A 103 -9.45 -4.29 -5.06
CA MET A 103 -8.14 -4.56 -4.50
C MET A 103 -8.04 -3.97 -3.09
N LEU A 104 -7.66 -4.82 -2.12
CA LEU A 104 -7.35 -4.42 -0.75
C LEU A 104 -5.84 -4.52 -0.53
N SER A 105 -5.23 -3.45 -0.07
CA SER A 105 -3.83 -3.38 0.37
C SER A 105 -3.80 -3.22 1.89
N GLU A 106 -3.50 -4.30 2.61
CA GLU A 106 -3.46 -4.30 4.07
C GLU A 106 -2.03 -4.30 4.60
N ALA A 107 -1.77 -3.51 5.62
CA ALA A 107 -0.47 -3.47 6.28
C ALA A 107 -0.14 -4.82 6.95
N LEU A 108 1.04 -5.36 6.66
CA LEU A 108 1.53 -6.57 7.32
C LEU A 108 2.19 -6.19 8.65
N GLY A 109 1.41 -6.13 9.70
CA GLY A 109 1.90 -5.75 11.02
C GLY A 109 0.84 -5.81 12.11
N TRP A 110 1.19 -5.25 13.24
CA TRP A 110 0.34 -5.13 14.42
C TRP A 110 0.04 -3.65 14.66
N SER A 111 -1.21 -3.25 14.46
CA SER A 111 -1.67 -1.85 14.47
C SER A 111 -2.75 -1.58 15.51
N ASP A 112 -3.26 -2.60 16.20
CA ASP A 112 -4.31 -2.47 17.20
C ASP A 112 -4.12 -3.46 18.35
N ASP A 113 -4.31 -2.99 19.59
CA ASP A 113 -4.30 -3.78 20.84
C ASP A 113 -5.31 -3.16 21.81
N ASP A 114 -6.58 -3.55 21.71
CA ASP A 114 -7.75 -2.95 22.39
C ASP A 114 -7.96 -1.45 22.08
N THR A 115 -6.94 -0.77 21.59
CA THR A 115 -6.97 0.60 21.09
C THR A 115 -6.05 0.75 19.88
N PRO A 116 -6.44 1.57 18.88
CA PRO A 116 -5.59 1.78 17.71
C PRO A 116 -4.20 2.27 18.11
N LEU A 117 -3.16 1.59 17.62
CA LEU A 117 -1.79 2.05 17.73
C LEU A 117 -1.54 3.10 16.64
N PHE A 118 -0.84 4.18 16.97
CA PHE A 118 -0.47 5.21 15.98
C PHE A 118 0.68 4.78 15.05
N THR A 119 1.14 3.55 15.19
CA THR A 119 2.20 2.96 14.36
C THR A 119 1.90 1.49 14.11
N CYS A 120 2.43 0.96 13.01
CA CYS A 120 2.36 -0.47 12.73
C CYS A 120 3.62 -1.15 13.27
N LEU A 121 3.46 -2.00 14.29
CA LEU A 121 4.56 -2.76 14.86
C LEU A 121 4.89 -3.98 13.98
N PRO A 122 6.17 -4.36 13.90
CA PRO A 122 6.58 -5.53 13.14
C PRO A 122 6.12 -6.84 13.81
N ILE A 123 5.84 -7.83 12.98
CA ILE A 123 5.48 -9.18 13.42
C ILE A 123 6.77 -9.97 13.70
N PRO A 124 6.90 -10.65 14.84
CA PRO A 124 8.01 -11.59 15.06
C PRO A 124 7.93 -12.71 14.00
N ALA A 125 8.94 -12.84 13.15
CA ALA A 125 8.94 -13.84 12.07
C ALA A 125 9.24 -15.26 12.60
N THR A 126 8.31 -15.79 13.39
CA THR A 126 8.32 -17.16 13.96
C THR A 126 7.31 -18.05 13.23
N GLN A 127 7.42 -19.36 13.41
CA GLN A 127 6.46 -20.30 12.82
C GLN A 127 5.03 -20.12 13.37
N ASP A 128 4.90 -19.83 14.67
CA ASP A 128 3.60 -19.60 15.30
C ASP A 128 2.95 -18.31 14.77
N ALA A 129 3.72 -17.21 14.66
CA ALA A 129 3.25 -15.97 14.09
C ALA A 129 2.89 -16.12 12.60
N LEU A 130 3.66 -16.93 11.87
CA LEU A 130 3.38 -17.26 10.47
C LEU A 130 2.02 -17.95 10.34
N GLN A 131 1.76 -18.97 11.15
CA GLN A 131 0.48 -19.70 11.12
C GLN A 131 -0.66 -18.79 11.54
N TRP A 132 -0.49 -18.04 12.64
CA TRP A 132 -1.47 -17.08 13.14
C TRP A 132 -1.87 -16.03 12.10
N THR A 133 -0.87 -15.42 11.46
CA THR A 133 -1.10 -14.40 10.42
C THR A 133 -1.75 -15.01 9.16
N ALA A 134 -1.33 -16.22 8.77
CA ALA A 134 -1.91 -16.92 7.62
C ALA A 134 -3.39 -17.24 7.83
N ASP A 135 -3.78 -17.71 9.02
CA ASP A 135 -5.18 -17.99 9.36
C ASP A 135 -6.05 -16.73 9.28
N ARG A 136 -5.52 -15.58 9.71
CA ARG A 136 -6.22 -14.29 9.64
C ARG A 136 -6.36 -13.79 8.21
N ILE A 137 -5.30 -13.87 7.41
CA ILE A 137 -5.37 -13.54 5.98
C ILE A 137 -6.45 -14.39 5.31
N THR A 138 -6.48 -15.68 5.58
CA THR A 138 -7.50 -16.58 5.01
C THR A 138 -8.91 -16.18 5.43
N GLN A 139 -9.14 -15.88 6.72
CA GLN A 139 -10.44 -15.40 7.21
C GLN A 139 -10.89 -14.12 6.51
N VAL A 140 -9.97 -13.16 6.29
CA VAL A 140 -10.28 -11.91 5.57
C VAL A 140 -10.62 -12.21 4.11
N GLN A 141 -9.84 -13.04 3.43
CA GLN A 141 -10.06 -13.42 2.04
C GLN A 141 -11.42 -14.11 1.85
N ASP A 142 -11.75 -15.03 2.76
CA ASP A 142 -13.06 -15.74 2.74
C ASP A 142 -14.22 -14.77 2.96
N ALA A 143 -14.06 -13.82 3.90
CA ALA A 143 -15.10 -12.83 4.20
C ALA A 143 -15.33 -11.81 3.09
N LEU A 144 -14.26 -11.42 2.39
CA LEU A 144 -14.33 -10.42 1.33
C LEU A 144 -14.52 -11.02 -0.07
N GLY A 145 -14.27 -12.32 -0.24
CA GLY A 145 -14.34 -13.01 -1.53
C GLY A 145 -13.28 -12.57 -2.53
N LEU A 146 -12.14 -12.03 -2.06
CA LEU A 146 -11.04 -11.58 -2.90
C LEU A 146 -9.67 -11.82 -2.23
N PRO A 147 -8.58 -11.99 -3.01
CA PRO A 147 -7.25 -12.09 -2.46
C PRO A 147 -6.82 -10.77 -1.81
N VAL A 148 -6.32 -10.84 -0.59
CA VAL A 148 -5.70 -9.70 0.11
C VAL A 148 -4.31 -9.44 -0.46
N GLY A 149 -3.94 -8.17 -0.63
CA GLY A 149 -2.56 -7.75 -0.84
C GLY A 149 -1.92 -7.38 0.49
N ILE A 150 -0.96 -8.18 0.95
CA ILE A 150 -0.17 -7.84 2.14
C ILE A 150 0.94 -6.85 1.79
N ARG A 151 1.03 -5.77 2.55
CA ARG A 151 1.96 -4.66 2.28
C ARG A 151 3.01 -4.58 3.37
N ASN A 152 4.30 -4.61 2.96
CA ASN A 152 5.39 -4.31 3.88
C ASN A 152 5.29 -2.86 4.37
N VAL A 153 5.67 -2.64 5.63
CA VAL A 153 5.58 -1.33 6.28
C VAL A 153 6.93 -0.90 6.85
N SER A 154 7.09 0.40 7.05
CA SER A 154 8.28 0.92 7.75
C SER A 154 8.21 0.58 9.23
N HIS A 155 9.32 0.12 9.78
CA HIS A 155 9.44 -0.27 11.17
C HIS A 155 10.45 0.61 11.91
N HIS A 156 10.23 0.80 13.22
CA HIS A 156 11.17 1.49 14.11
C HIS A 156 11.98 0.54 15.00
N ALA A 157 11.62 -0.74 15.02
CA ALA A 157 12.30 -1.77 15.78
C ALA A 157 12.31 -3.09 15.01
N VAL A 158 13.27 -3.95 15.29
CA VAL A 158 13.28 -5.34 14.84
C VAL A 158 12.75 -6.20 15.98
N PRO A 159 11.76 -7.09 15.72
CA PRO A 159 11.26 -7.98 16.75
C PRO A 159 12.38 -8.90 17.23
N PRO A 160 12.51 -9.11 18.54
CA PRO A 160 13.40 -10.14 19.06
C PRO A 160 12.89 -11.52 18.63
N MET A 161 13.78 -12.50 18.56
CA MET A 161 13.45 -13.92 18.35
C MET A 161 12.84 -14.27 16.99
N SER A 162 13.06 -13.50 15.93
CA SER A 162 12.69 -13.90 14.58
C SER A 162 13.53 -15.11 14.14
N ALA A 163 12.85 -16.15 13.65
CA ALA A 163 13.48 -17.38 13.12
C ALA A 163 13.79 -17.28 11.61
N MET A 164 13.19 -16.30 10.94
CA MET A 164 13.37 -16.03 9.51
C MET A 164 13.38 -14.50 9.27
N ASN A 165 13.84 -14.05 8.11
CA ASN A 165 13.75 -12.64 7.75
C ASN A 165 12.35 -12.30 7.21
N GLU A 166 12.05 -11.00 7.07
CA GLU A 166 10.73 -10.51 6.62
C GLU A 166 10.38 -11.00 5.21
N ALA A 167 11.34 -11.07 4.29
CA ALA A 167 11.06 -11.54 2.92
C ALA A 167 10.71 -13.02 2.90
N GLU A 168 11.38 -13.84 3.71
CA GLU A 168 11.05 -15.26 3.90
C GLU A 168 9.65 -15.41 4.53
N PHE A 169 9.34 -14.61 5.53
CA PHE A 169 8.02 -14.60 6.18
C PHE A 169 6.90 -14.27 5.19
N ILE A 170 7.07 -13.23 4.37
CA ILE A 170 6.14 -12.86 3.29
C ILE A 170 6.00 -14.00 2.28
N HIS A 171 7.13 -14.63 1.89
CA HIS A 171 7.12 -15.75 0.95
C HIS A 171 6.28 -16.93 1.46
N GLU A 172 6.47 -17.31 2.71
CA GLU A 172 5.72 -18.41 3.32
C GLU A 172 4.24 -18.06 3.54
N LEU A 173 3.89 -16.79 3.87
CA LEU A 173 2.50 -16.33 3.91
C LEU A 173 1.82 -16.49 2.54
N VAL A 174 2.47 -16.03 1.49
CA VAL A 174 1.94 -16.14 0.11
C VAL A 174 1.72 -17.60 -0.28
N LYS A 175 2.67 -18.47 0.06
CA LYS A 175 2.56 -19.91 -0.22
C LYS A 175 1.41 -20.58 0.54
N LYS A 176 1.16 -20.19 1.79
CA LYS A 176 0.09 -20.74 2.62
C LYS A 176 -1.31 -20.24 2.24
N THR A 177 -1.44 -18.97 1.91
CA THR A 177 -2.75 -18.28 1.80
C THR A 177 -3.15 -17.93 0.36
N GLY A 178 -2.20 -17.96 -0.57
CA GLY A 178 -2.43 -17.46 -1.92
C GLY A 178 -2.63 -15.94 -2.00
N CYS A 179 -2.34 -15.19 -0.94
CA CYS A 179 -2.43 -13.73 -0.95
C CYS A 179 -1.46 -13.10 -1.96
N ASN A 180 -1.68 -11.84 -2.29
CA ASN A 180 -0.77 -11.06 -3.13
C ASN A 180 0.22 -10.27 -2.27
N VAL A 181 1.29 -9.79 -2.90
CA VAL A 181 2.21 -8.83 -2.28
C VAL A 181 1.96 -7.46 -2.86
N HIS A 182 1.77 -6.48 -2.00
CA HIS A 182 1.73 -5.07 -2.32
C HIS A 182 3.04 -4.44 -1.82
N LEU A 183 3.95 -4.18 -2.73
CA LEU A 183 5.30 -3.76 -2.38
C LEU A 183 5.38 -2.25 -2.18
N ASP A 184 5.60 -1.80 -0.95
CA ASP A 184 5.98 -0.42 -0.66
C ASP A 184 7.50 -0.28 -0.71
N ILE A 185 8.00 0.33 -1.79
CA ILE A 185 9.43 0.49 -2.04
C ILE A 185 10.04 1.52 -1.08
N THR A 186 9.26 2.51 -0.66
CA THR A 186 9.76 3.53 0.28
C THR A 186 9.97 2.90 1.66
N ALA A 187 8.99 2.13 2.15
CA ALA A 187 9.14 1.39 3.40
C ALA A 187 10.32 0.41 3.35
N LEU A 188 10.53 -0.27 2.21
CA LEU A 188 11.69 -1.14 2.01
C LEU A 188 13.00 -0.34 2.09
N ALA A 189 13.10 0.80 1.42
CA ALA A 189 14.29 1.66 1.44
C ALA A 189 14.60 2.18 2.85
N GLU A 190 13.56 2.59 3.59
CA GLU A 190 13.69 3.05 4.98
C GLU A 190 14.17 1.94 5.90
N ASN A 191 13.57 0.75 5.83
CA ASN A 191 13.97 -0.40 6.63
C ASN A 191 15.39 -0.86 6.29
N SER A 192 15.75 -0.92 5.00
CA SER A 192 17.09 -1.25 4.54
C SER A 192 18.13 -0.29 5.11
N HIS A 193 17.87 1.01 5.05
CA HIS A 193 18.76 2.03 5.63
C HIS A 193 18.85 1.92 7.15
N ARG A 194 17.71 1.79 7.83
CA ARG A 194 17.63 1.77 9.31
C ARG A 194 18.26 0.53 9.91
N PHE A 195 18.08 -0.63 9.29
CA PHE A 195 18.53 -1.92 9.82
C PHE A 195 19.75 -2.50 9.11
N GLY A 196 20.28 -1.83 8.10
CA GLY A 196 21.54 -2.17 7.45
C GLY A 196 21.50 -3.44 6.59
N PHE A 197 20.35 -3.79 5.99
CA PHE A 197 20.26 -4.93 5.07
C PHE A 197 20.22 -4.49 3.60
N ASP A 198 20.54 -5.41 2.69
CA ASP A 198 20.52 -5.16 1.25
C ASP A 198 19.08 -5.25 0.69
N ALA A 199 18.54 -4.12 0.22
CA ALA A 199 17.21 -4.04 -0.38
C ALA A 199 17.06 -4.91 -1.64
N LEU A 200 18.13 -5.07 -2.44
CA LEU A 200 18.09 -5.93 -3.65
C LEU A 200 18.07 -7.41 -3.27
N ALA A 201 18.79 -7.80 -2.21
CA ALA A 201 18.71 -9.17 -1.69
C ALA A 201 17.30 -9.46 -1.14
N PHE A 202 16.68 -8.50 -0.45
CA PHE A 202 15.29 -8.60 0.01
C PHE A 202 14.34 -8.82 -1.18
N LEU A 203 14.43 -8.00 -2.23
CA LEU A 203 13.60 -8.13 -3.43
C LEU A 203 13.75 -9.50 -4.11
N LYS A 204 14.97 -10.05 -4.17
CA LYS A 204 15.21 -11.38 -4.75
C LYS A 204 14.58 -12.51 -3.93
N ALA A 205 14.42 -12.34 -2.64
CA ALA A 205 13.80 -13.33 -1.75
C ALA A 205 12.26 -13.27 -1.79
N LEU A 206 11.67 -12.15 -2.23
CA LEU A 206 10.23 -12.01 -2.36
C LEU A 206 9.65 -12.87 -3.51
N PRO A 207 8.39 -13.33 -3.39
CA PRO A 207 7.67 -13.99 -4.47
C PRO A 207 7.22 -12.96 -5.53
N MET A 208 8.16 -12.41 -6.32
CA MET A 208 7.94 -11.29 -7.23
C MET A 208 6.79 -11.51 -8.23
N LYS A 209 6.49 -12.74 -8.61
CA LYS A 209 5.33 -13.09 -9.47
C LYS A 209 3.98 -12.82 -8.79
N ARG A 210 3.97 -12.68 -7.47
CA ARG A 210 2.79 -12.37 -6.65
C ARG A 210 2.71 -10.89 -6.29
N VAL A 211 3.71 -10.09 -6.65
CA VAL A 211 3.64 -8.64 -6.54
C VAL A 211 2.70 -8.11 -7.62
N ASN A 212 1.53 -7.66 -7.23
CA ASN A 212 0.50 -7.16 -8.14
C ASN A 212 0.14 -5.68 -7.88
N TYR A 213 0.84 -5.02 -6.97
CA TYR A 213 0.74 -3.60 -6.67
C TYR A 213 2.06 -3.08 -6.13
N VAL A 214 2.47 -1.89 -6.57
CA VAL A 214 3.68 -1.21 -6.13
C VAL A 214 3.33 0.17 -5.62
N ARG A 215 3.90 0.56 -4.50
CA ARG A 215 3.73 1.86 -3.89
C ARG A 215 5.07 2.56 -3.73
N LEU A 216 5.08 3.85 -4.09
CA LEU A 216 6.18 4.79 -3.88
C LEU A 216 5.64 5.98 -3.09
N GLY A 217 6.00 6.10 -1.86
CA GLY A 217 5.57 7.17 -0.97
C GLY A 217 5.53 6.67 0.47
N GLY A 218 6.14 7.38 1.36
CA GLY A 218 6.21 7.06 2.78
C GLY A 218 5.23 7.90 3.58
N ALA A 219 4.78 7.36 4.70
CA ALA A 219 3.80 7.98 5.59
C ALA A 219 4.26 9.31 6.19
N ASP A 220 5.55 9.61 6.19
CA ASP A 220 6.14 10.78 6.85
C ASP A 220 7.04 11.58 5.91
N SER A 221 6.58 11.87 4.70
CA SER A 221 7.27 12.83 3.83
C SER A 221 7.12 14.28 4.34
N ALA A 222 7.40 14.50 5.62
CA ALA A 222 7.57 15.85 6.16
C ALA A 222 8.80 16.57 5.54
N SER A 223 9.57 15.88 4.70
CA SER A 223 10.61 16.49 3.88
C SER A 223 10.54 15.95 2.45
N ALA A 224 9.98 16.76 1.57
CA ALA A 224 10.00 16.53 0.11
C ALA A 224 11.44 16.36 -0.44
N ASP A 225 12.45 16.65 0.35
CA ASP A 225 13.88 16.60 0.03
C ASP A 225 14.61 15.42 0.66
N ALA A 226 13.89 14.42 1.24
CA ALA A 226 14.56 13.35 1.94
C ALA A 226 15.38 12.45 0.99
N PRO A 227 16.66 12.16 1.32
CA PRO A 227 17.52 11.27 0.54
C PRO A 227 16.90 9.88 0.30
N LEU A 228 16.00 9.43 1.19
CA LEU A 228 15.33 8.13 1.13
C LEU A 228 14.38 8.01 -0.07
N ASN A 229 13.68 9.09 -0.46
CA ASN A 229 12.87 9.08 -1.69
C ASN A 229 13.73 8.80 -2.92
N SER A 230 14.97 9.29 -2.94
CA SER A 230 15.91 9.02 -4.04
C SER A 230 16.35 7.56 -4.07
N VAL A 231 16.45 6.88 -2.93
CA VAL A 231 16.77 5.44 -2.85
C VAL A 231 15.61 4.60 -3.36
N ALA A 232 14.38 4.89 -2.92
CA ALA A 232 13.18 4.20 -3.38
C ALA A 232 13.04 4.30 -4.92
N TRP A 233 13.24 5.49 -5.48
CA TRP A 233 13.21 5.69 -6.93
C TRP A 233 14.30 4.92 -7.68
N ARG A 234 15.48 4.73 -7.09
CA ARG A 234 16.55 3.90 -7.68
C ARG A 234 16.24 2.40 -7.64
N LEU A 235 15.47 1.94 -6.66
CA LEU A 235 15.05 0.54 -6.57
C LEU A 235 13.92 0.19 -7.56
N LEU A 236 13.11 1.17 -7.95
CA LEU A 236 11.93 0.94 -8.78
C LEU A 236 12.23 0.25 -10.12
N PRO A 237 13.28 0.57 -10.91
CA PRO A 237 13.61 -0.17 -12.12
C PRO A 237 13.89 -1.66 -11.86
N ALA A 238 14.58 -1.97 -10.76
CA ALA A 238 14.84 -3.36 -10.38
C ALA A 238 13.52 -4.10 -10.03
N VAL A 239 12.59 -3.45 -9.33
CA VAL A 239 11.26 -4.02 -9.07
C VAL A 239 10.51 -4.27 -10.37
N LEU A 240 10.41 -3.25 -11.24
CA LEU A 240 9.65 -3.33 -12.49
C LEU A 240 10.18 -4.38 -13.47
N SER A 241 11.47 -4.71 -13.40
CA SER A 241 12.04 -5.77 -14.23
C SER A 241 11.64 -7.19 -13.82
N HIS A 242 11.09 -7.37 -12.60
CA HIS A 242 10.74 -8.69 -12.04
C HIS A 242 9.22 -8.88 -11.82
N VAL A 243 8.43 -7.84 -11.98
CA VAL A 243 6.96 -7.90 -11.85
C VAL A 243 6.27 -7.91 -13.22
N HIS A 244 4.95 -8.14 -13.22
CA HIS A 244 4.18 -8.07 -14.46
C HIS A 244 4.25 -6.64 -15.06
N PRO A 245 4.44 -6.47 -16.38
CA PRO A 245 4.59 -5.14 -17.01
C PRO A 245 3.41 -4.18 -16.79
N ALA A 246 2.22 -4.72 -16.54
CA ALA A 246 1.02 -3.94 -16.24
C ALA A 246 0.76 -3.78 -14.73
N VAL A 247 1.78 -3.98 -13.88
CA VAL A 247 1.63 -3.75 -12.44
C VAL A 247 1.29 -2.27 -12.19
N PRO A 248 0.24 -1.98 -11.41
CA PRO A 248 -0.07 -0.60 -11.04
C PRO A 248 0.97 -0.05 -10.07
N VAL A 249 1.34 1.21 -10.26
CA VAL A 249 2.28 1.94 -9.40
C VAL A 249 1.61 3.17 -8.85
N CYS A 250 1.46 3.27 -7.54
CA CYS A 250 0.92 4.42 -6.83
C CYS A 250 2.03 5.33 -6.32
N VAL A 251 1.80 6.63 -6.41
CA VAL A 251 2.66 7.66 -5.82
C VAL A 251 1.87 8.55 -4.88
N ASP A 252 2.55 9.25 -3.96
CA ASP A 252 1.89 10.02 -2.90
C ASP A 252 1.52 11.45 -3.32
N ASP A 253 2.15 11.98 -4.35
CA ASP A 253 1.93 13.37 -4.77
C ASP A 253 2.05 13.58 -6.29
N LEU A 254 1.56 14.73 -6.74
CA LEU A 254 1.54 15.11 -8.15
C LEU A 254 2.94 15.34 -8.75
N ALA A 255 3.91 15.77 -7.97
CA ALA A 255 5.27 15.98 -8.47
C ALA A 255 5.92 14.63 -8.80
N GLN A 256 5.68 13.61 -7.97
CA GLN A 256 6.10 12.24 -8.23
C GLN A 256 5.37 11.65 -9.44
N LEU A 257 4.07 11.92 -9.60
CA LEU A 257 3.31 11.48 -10.76
C LEU A 257 3.84 12.11 -12.06
N LYS A 258 4.15 13.40 -12.06
CA LYS A 258 4.80 14.07 -13.20
C LYS A 258 6.16 13.45 -13.52
N ARG A 259 6.97 13.18 -12.51
CA ARG A 259 8.25 12.49 -12.67
C ARG A 259 8.10 11.12 -13.32
N TRP A 260 7.02 10.41 -12.98
CA TRP A 260 6.66 9.15 -13.64
C TRP A 260 6.31 9.37 -15.12
N SER A 261 5.44 10.34 -15.43
CA SER A 261 4.95 10.61 -16.80
C SER A 261 6.02 11.17 -17.73
N ASP A 262 6.96 12.00 -17.23
CA ASP A 262 8.03 12.63 -18.01
C ASP A 262 9.11 11.65 -18.49
N GLY A 263 8.91 10.35 -18.30
CA GLY A 263 9.75 9.32 -18.89
C GLY A 263 11.05 9.04 -18.16
N ALA A 264 11.25 9.57 -16.94
CA ALA A 264 12.36 9.16 -16.07
C ALA A 264 12.37 7.63 -15.81
N MET A 265 11.35 6.92 -16.32
CA MET A 265 11.09 5.50 -16.11
C MET A 265 10.78 4.74 -17.40
N LYS A 266 10.88 5.37 -18.57
CA LYS A 266 10.76 4.67 -19.86
C LYS A 266 12.10 4.03 -20.19
N THR A 267 12.30 2.84 -19.78
CA THR A 267 13.36 1.85 -20.10
C THR A 267 14.26 1.53 -18.91
N PRO A 268 14.35 0.28 -18.50
CA PRO A 268 15.52 -0.17 -17.79
C PRO A 268 16.67 -0.15 -18.82
N THR A 269 17.48 0.88 -18.76
CA THR A 269 18.79 0.83 -19.45
C THR A 269 19.50 -0.41 -18.91
N LYS A 270 19.94 -1.28 -19.81
CA LYS A 270 20.81 -2.43 -19.55
C LYS A 270 22.10 -1.98 -18.84
N ALA A 271 22.05 -1.71 -17.56
CA ALA A 271 23.23 -1.40 -16.79
C ALA A 271 22.93 -1.54 -15.29
N LEU A 272 22.87 -2.77 -14.85
CA LEU A 272 23.24 -3.18 -13.50
C LEU A 272 23.61 -4.68 -13.57
N VAL A 273 24.61 -4.95 -14.38
CA VAL A 273 25.45 -6.13 -14.22
C VAL A 273 26.75 -5.59 -13.63
N CYS A 274 26.90 -5.68 -12.35
CA CYS A 274 28.16 -5.85 -11.63
C CYS A 274 27.87 -6.56 -10.33
#